data_18f7edb91f34e19fe6ea0ded94bc777d
#
_entry.id   18f7edb91f34e19fe6ea0ded94bc777d
#
_cell.length_a   1.000
_cell.length_b   1.000
_cell.length_c   1.000
_cell.angle_alpha   90.00
_cell.angle_beta   90.00
_cell.angle_gamma   90.00
#
_symmetry.space_group_name_H-M   'P 1'
#
loop_
_entity.id
_entity.type
_entity.pdbx_description
1 polymer ?
#
loop_
_entity_poly.entity_id
_entity_poly.type
_entity_poly.pdbx_seq_one_letter_code
_entity_poly.pdbx_strand_id
1 'polypeptide(L)'
;MKVLSIGNSFTQDSHYWLKPLAAANGVEMELLNLYIGGCSLEGHWAAFAANEARHLLRRNGELAVDAAAAGNYITISDGLNLDVFDVVTIHQACSCCGTEESWEPYITDFLALIRAHQPHAALWIMEPWAYEVDFAHRDFERYGNDQERMYREISEVCRRMSQRLNIPLIPVGTTIQRIRETVLEFDYRNGGLSLCRDGRHLSKDYGRLAAAAAWFRALTGQDVRLSQFEAFDMRLVEPILAVVNSI
;
A
#
# COMPACT_ATOMS: atom_id res chain seq x y z
N MET A 1 -13.88 6.22 -9.68
CA MET A 1 -13.63 5.03 -8.81
C MET A 1 -13.42 5.52 -7.39
N LYS A 2 -14.18 4.99 -6.42
CA LYS A 2 -14.02 5.29 -4.99
C LYS A 2 -13.34 4.11 -4.29
N VAL A 3 -12.22 4.36 -3.63
CA VAL A 3 -11.40 3.35 -2.96
C VAL A 3 -11.34 3.63 -1.47
N LEU A 4 -11.69 2.65 -0.64
CA LEU A 4 -11.45 2.67 0.79
C LEU A 4 -10.32 1.70 1.14
N SER A 5 -9.38 2.13 1.96
CA SER A 5 -8.32 1.26 2.49
C SER A 5 -8.41 1.16 4.00
N ILE A 6 -8.24 -0.04 4.55
CA ILE A 6 -7.93 -0.26 5.96
C ILE A 6 -6.42 -0.48 6.02
N GLY A 7 -5.68 0.57 6.46
CA GLY A 7 -4.24 0.55 6.28
C GLY A 7 -3.44 1.43 7.22
N ASN A 8 -2.17 1.52 6.91
CA ASN A 8 -1.17 2.25 7.69
C ASN A 8 -0.35 3.21 6.80
N SER A 9 0.88 3.54 7.19
CA SER A 9 1.77 4.43 6.43
C SER A 9 2.13 3.90 5.04
N PHE A 10 2.09 2.59 4.82
CA PHE A 10 2.35 2.00 3.51
C PHE A 10 1.21 2.32 2.52
N THR A 11 -0.04 2.17 2.93
CA THR A 11 -1.16 2.67 2.12
C THR A 11 -1.06 4.17 1.90
N GLN A 12 -0.68 4.94 2.93
CA GLN A 12 -0.55 6.39 2.82
C GLN A 12 0.51 6.79 1.77
N ASP A 13 1.66 6.12 1.76
CA ASP A 13 2.70 6.36 0.75
C ASP A 13 2.21 5.98 -0.66
N SER A 14 1.47 4.88 -0.79
CA SER A 14 0.89 4.42 -2.06
C SER A 14 -0.18 5.37 -2.61
N HIS A 15 -1.02 5.94 -1.75
CA HIS A 15 -2.09 6.86 -2.16
C HIS A 15 -1.60 8.25 -2.54
N TYR A 16 -0.38 8.64 -2.14
CA TYR A 16 0.08 10.02 -2.24
C TYR A 16 0.03 10.58 -3.67
N TRP A 17 0.51 9.81 -4.64
CA TRP A 17 0.48 10.20 -6.06
C TRP A 17 -0.63 9.53 -6.86
N LEU A 18 -1.43 8.62 -6.25
CA LEU A 18 -2.39 7.80 -7.01
C LEU A 18 -3.49 8.63 -7.66
N LYS A 19 -4.08 9.60 -6.95
CA LYS A 19 -5.14 10.44 -7.51
C LYS A 19 -4.63 11.32 -8.67
N PRO A 20 -3.56 12.12 -8.54
CA PRO A 20 -3.04 12.91 -9.67
C PRO A 20 -2.53 12.04 -10.82
N LEU A 21 -1.91 10.89 -10.53
CA LEU A 21 -1.49 9.95 -11.57
C LEU A 21 -2.69 9.37 -12.33
N ALA A 22 -3.75 8.98 -11.64
CA ALA A 22 -4.98 8.49 -12.27
C ALA A 22 -5.61 9.56 -13.15
N ALA A 23 -5.70 10.80 -12.67
CA ALA A 23 -6.20 11.93 -13.44
C ALA A 23 -5.38 12.19 -14.72
N ALA A 24 -4.05 12.10 -14.64
CA ALA A 24 -3.15 12.21 -15.80
C ALA A 24 -3.39 11.10 -16.84
N ASN A 25 -3.97 9.97 -16.42
CA ASN A 25 -4.36 8.85 -17.29
C ASN A 25 -5.88 8.82 -17.61
N GLY A 26 -6.60 9.92 -17.34
CA GLY A 26 -8.02 10.05 -17.67
C GLY A 26 -8.97 9.29 -16.74
N VAL A 27 -8.52 8.88 -15.57
CA VAL A 27 -9.33 8.16 -14.57
C VAL A 27 -9.52 9.02 -13.32
N GLU A 28 -10.77 9.27 -12.95
CA GLU A 28 -11.09 9.93 -11.68
C GLU A 28 -11.07 8.92 -10.53
N MET A 29 -10.34 9.24 -9.46
CA MET A 29 -10.28 8.44 -8.24
C MET A 29 -10.50 9.29 -7.00
N GLU A 30 -11.27 8.75 -6.05
CA GLU A 30 -11.37 9.23 -4.68
C GLU A 30 -10.81 8.16 -3.75
N LEU A 31 -9.88 8.55 -2.89
CA LEU A 31 -9.14 7.62 -2.03
C LEU A 31 -9.38 7.98 -0.57
N LEU A 32 -9.80 7.00 0.21
CA LEU A 32 -9.91 7.07 1.66
C LEU A 32 -9.00 6.02 2.30
N ASN A 33 -8.35 6.38 3.40
CA ASN A 33 -7.55 5.44 4.19
C ASN A 33 -7.93 5.56 5.67
N LEU A 34 -8.45 4.49 6.23
CA LEU A 34 -8.65 4.32 7.67
C LEU A 34 -7.28 4.00 8.29
N TYR A 35 -6.58 5.06 8.66
CA TYR A 35 -5.15 5.02 8.97
C TYR A 35 -4.89 4.82 10.46
N ILE A 36 -4.07 3.84 10.80
CA ILE A 36 -3.33 3.77 12.07
C ILE A 36 -1.87 3.48 11.73
N GLY A 37 -0.93 4.30 12.21
CA GLY A 37 0.51 4.14 11.92
C GLY A 37 1.06 2.79 12.34
N GLY A 38 1.71 2.06 11.42
CA GLY A 38 2.34 0.76 11.67
C GLY A 38 1.40 -0.38 12.09
N CYS A 39 0.08 -0.18 12.00
CA CYS A 39 -0.90 -1.13 12.51
C CYS A 39 -0.94 -2.42 11.69
N SER A 40 -1.04 -3.56 12.40
CA SER A 40 -1.30 -4.88 11.85
C SER A 40 -2.80 -5.15 11.70
N LEU A 41 -3.17 -6.23 11.00
CA LEU A 41 -4.54 -6.71 10.94
C LEU A 41 -5.13 -6.94 12.33
N GLU A 42 -4.37 -7.57 13.22
CA GLU A 42 -4.75 -7.75 14.63
C GLU A 42 -5.06 -6.41 15.31
N GLY A 43 -4.19 -5.41 15.14
CA GLY A 43 -4.38 -4.09 15.74
C GLY A 43 -5.62 -3.36 15.21
N HIS A 44 -5.88 -3.44 13.91
CA HIS A 44 -7.11 -2.91 13.32
C HIS A 44 -8.34 -3.66 13.84
N TRP A 45 -8.27 -4.98 13.95
CA TRP A 45 -9.36 -5.80 14.45
C TRP A 45 -9.66 -5.50 15.93
N ALA A 46 -8.63 -5.35 16.75
CA ALA A 46 -8.79 -4.97 18.16
C ALA A 46 -9.51 -3.63 18.31
N ALA A 47 -9.15 -2.63 17.49
CA ALA A 47 -9.83 -1.33 17.49
C ALA A 47 -11.30 -1.44 17.03
N PHE A 48 -11.60 -2.29 16.05
CA PHE A 48 -12.96 -2.59 15.61
C PHE A 48 -13.77 -3.28 16.73
N ALA A 49 -13.24 -4.34 17.32
CA ALA A 49 -13.91 -5.11 18.36
C ALA A 49 -14.22 -4.28 19.61
N ALA A 50 -13.36 -3.30 19.93
CA ALA A 50 -13.56 -2.36 21.02
C ALA A 50 -14.45 -1.16 20.63
N ASN A 51 -14.90 -1.08 19.37
CA ASN A 51 -15.64 0.06 18.80
C ASN A 51 -14.93 1.41 19.05
N GLU A 52 -13.60 1.41 18.92
CA GLU A 52 -12.78 2.60 19.17
C GLU A 52 -12.64 3.48 17.92
N ALA A 53 -12.85 4.77 18.06
CA ALA A 53 -12.56 5.78 17.04
C ALA A 53 -11.05 6.09 17.01
N ARG A 54 -10.25 5.13 16.50
CA ARG A 54 -8.76 5.23 16.45
C ARG A 54 -8.21 5.44 15.06
N HIS A 55 -9.05 5.28 14.02
CA HIS A 55 -8.61 5.41 12.64
C HIS A 55 -8.68 6.86 12.21
N LEU A 56 -7.52 7.44 11.91
CA LEU A 56 -7.49 8.74 11.29
C LEU A 56 -7.97 8.61 9.83
N LEU A 57 -9.03 9.31 9.48
CA LEU A 57 -9.54 9.34 8.11
C LEU A 57 -8.65 10.22 7.24
N ARG A 58 -7.87 9.62 6.36
CA ARG A 58 -7.04 10.32 5.37
C ARG A 58 -7.68 10.26 4.00
N ARG A 59 -7.58 11.39 3.28
CA ARG A 59 -8.18 11.54 1.94
C ARG A 59 -7.10 11.80 0.89
N ASN A 60 -7.22 11.15 -0.27
CA ASN A 60 -6.44 11.42 -1.48
C ASN A 60 -4.92 11.51 -1.27
N GLY A 61 -4.37 10.72 -0.36
CA GLY A 61 -2.95 10.74 -0.04
C GLY A 61 -2.47 11.97 0.75
N GLU A 62 -3.36 12.90 1.11
CA GLU A 62 -3.00 14.10 1.86
C GLU A 62 -2.40 13.74 3.22
N LEU A 63 -1.28 14.37 3.52
CA LEU A 63 -0.71 14.38 4.85
C LEU A 63 -1.49 15.43 5.65
N ALA A 64 -2.54 15.03 6.36
CA ALA A 64 -3.27 15.96 7.22
C ALA A 64 -2.29 16.57 8.23
N VAL A 65 -2.08 17.87 8.12
CA VAL A 65 -1.09 18.61 8.92
C VAL A 65 -1.50 18.70 10.38
N ASP A 66 -2.82 18.58 10.69
CA ASP A 66 -3.37 18.68 12.04
C ASP A 66 -4.47 17.66 12.32
N ALA A 67 -4.16 16.39 12.19
CA ALA A 67 -5.14 15.33 12.44
C ALA A 67 -5.65 15.27 13.87
N ALA A 68 -4.83 15.61 14.84
CA ALA A 68 -5.22 15.63 16.26
C ALA A 68 -6.13 16.82 16.60
N ALA A 69 -6.02 17.93 15.89
CA ALA A 69 -6.79 19.14 16.13
C ALA A 69 -8.22 19.11 15.58
N ALA A 70 -8.53 18.18 14.63
CA ALA A 70 -9.76 18.24 13.83
C ALA A 70 -10.81 17.16 14.14
N GLY A 71 -10.60 16.26 15.11
CA GLY A 71 -11.60 15.21 15.43
C GLY A 71 -11.86 14.20 14.31
N ASN A 72 -10.90 14.00 13.41
CA ASN A 72 -11.03 13.11 12.24
C ASN A 72 -10.77 11.62 12.56
N TYR A 73 -10.83 11.24 13.82
CA TYR A 73 -10.76 9.84 14.21
C TYR A 73 -12.16 9.22 14.15
N ILE A 74 -12.25 8.10 13.46
CA ILE A 74 -13.50 7.35 13.28
C ILE A 74 -13.31 5.87 13.60
N THR A 75 -14.43 5.17 13.79
CA THR A 75 -14.41 3.72 13.85
C THR A 75 -14.30 3.10 12.45
N ILE A 76 -13.94 1.82 12.37
CA ILE A 76 -13.97 1.09 11.08
C ILE A 76 -15.40 1.05 10.54
N SER A 77 -16.39 0.82 11.40
CA SER A 77 -17.80 0.77 10.98
C SER A 77 -18.27 2.10 10.38
N ASP A 78 -17.92 3.23 11.01
CA ASP A 78 -18.24 4.55 10.45
C ASP A 78 -17.55 4.73 9.09
N GLY A 79 -16.27 4.34 8.99
CA GLY A 79 -15.52 4.42 7.74
C GLY A 79 -16.13 3.59 6.61
N LEU A 80 -16.55 2.38 6.91
CA LEU A 80 -17.22 1.50 5.94
C LEU A 80 -18.61 2.02 5.52
N ASN A 81 -19.24 2.88 6.32
CA ASN A 81 -20.55 3.46 6.02
C ASN A 81 -20.51 4.90 5.47
N LEU A 82 -19.31 5.47 5.24
CA LEU A 82 -19.18 6.84 4.72
C LEU A 82 -19.73 7.02 3.32
N ASP A 83 -19.61 5.99 2.47
CA ASP A 83 -20.01 6.04 1.06
C ASP A 83 -20.19 4.61 0.52
N VAL A 84 -20.65 4.49 -0.72
CA VAL A 84 -20.58 3.24 -1.48
C VAL A 84 -19.25 3.22 -2.23
N PHE A 85 -18.41 2.24 -1.93
CA PHE A 85 -17.09 2.12 -2.51
C PHE A 85 -17.07 1.11 -3.67
N ASP A 86 -16.32 1.43 -4.72
CA ASP A 86 -16.06 0.48 -5.81
C ASP A 86 -15.05 -0.59 -5.39
N VAL A 87 -14.08 -0.18 -4.54
CA VAL A 87 -12.97 -1.02 -4.09
C VAL A 87 -12.74 -0.82 -2.60
N VAL A 88 -12.53 -1.92 -1.87
CA VAL A 88 -11.99 -1.89 -0.51
C VAL A 88 -10.68 -2.69 -0.48
N THR A 89 -9.63 -2.09 0.06
CA THR A 89 -8.31 -2.72 0.16
C THR A 89 -7.91 -2.93 1.61
N ILE A 90 -7.15 -3.99 1.84
CA ILE A 90 -6.60 -4.33 3.15
C ILE A 90 -5.19 -4.90 2.98
N HIS A 91 -4.34 -4.76 3.99
CA HIS A 91 -3.02 -5.40 4.00
C HIS A 91 -2.53 -5.69 5.41
N GLN A 92 -1.60 -6.62 5.53
CA GLN A 92 -0.88 -6.85 6.79
C GLN A 92 0.29 -5.87 6.92
N ALA A 93 0.67 -5.52 8.16
CA ALA A 93 1.87 -4.72 8.40
C ALA A 93 3.13 -5.47 7.91
N CYS A 94 4.01 -4.77 7.20
CA CYS A 94 5.20 -5.38 6.59
C CYS A 94 6.10 -6.12 7.60
N SER A 95 6.13 -5.67 8.85
CA SER A 95 6.89 -6.31 9.93
C SER A 95 6.48 -7.76 10.23
N CYS A 96 5.24 -8.14 9.95
CA CYS A 96 4.72 -9.50 10.19
C CYS A 96 4.07 -10.13 8.93
N CYS A 97 4.04 -9.41 7.81
CA CYS A 97 3.36 -9.85 6.59
C CYS A 97 3.90 -11.18 6.03
N GLY A 98 5.19 -11.43 6.16
CA GLY A 98 5.83 -12.69 5.74
C GLY A 98 5.53 -13.90 6.65
N THR A 99 4.71 -13.73 7.69
CA THR A 99 4.31 -14.79 8.61
C THR A 99 2.80 -15.07 8.41
N GLU A 100 2.47 -16.22 7.82
CA GLU A 100 1.10 -16.57 7.44
C GLU A 100 0.14 -16.56 8.63
N GLU A 101 0.59 -17.04 9.79
CA GLU A 101 -0.18 -17.09 11.02
C GLU A 101 -0.61 -15.70 11.52
N SER A 102 0.09 -14.64 11.11
CA SER A 102 -0.27 -13.27 11.48
C SER A 102 -1.52 -12.74 10.79
N TRP A 103 -1.95 -13.42 9.73
CA TRP A 103 -3.12 -13.00 8.94
C TRP A 103 -4.43 -13.50 9.52
N GLU A 104 -4.44 -14.72 10.07
CA GLU A 104 -5.66 -15.34 10.61
C GLU A 104 -5.77 -15.16 12.13
N PRO A 105 -7.01 -15.05 12.66
CA PRO A 105 -8.30 -15.07 11.92
C PRO A 105 -8.65 -13.73 11.27
N TYR A 106 -7.86 -12.71 11.48
CA TYR A 106 -8.18 -11.31 11.23
C TYR A 106 -8.57 -11.01 9.77
N ILE A 107 -7.84 -11.57 8.79
CA ILE A 107 -8.17 -11.32 7.38
C ILE A 107 -9.55 -11.90 7.02
N THR A 108 -9.84 -13.11 7.48
CA THR A 108 -11.14 -13.75 7.24
C THR A 108 -12.28 -12.96 7.87
N ASP A 109 -12.11 -12.51 9.11
CA ASP A 109 -13.09 -11.71 9.85
C ASP A 109 -13.32 -10.35 9.18
N PHE A 110 -12.24 -9.67 8.73
CA PHE A 110 -12.33 -8.41 7.98
C PHE A 110 -13.07 -8.57 6.66
N LEU A 111 -12.83 -9.64 5.93
CA LEU A 111 -13.53 -9.89 4.67
C LEU A 111 -15.03 -10.08 4.89
N ALA A 112 -15.42 -10.78 5.95
CA ALA A 112 -16.82 -10.92 6.33
C ALA A 112 -17.43 -9.56 6.71
N LEU A 113 -16.74 -8.77 7.53
CA LEU A 113 -17.16 -7.43 7.93
C LEU A 113 -17.32 -6.50 6.72
N ILE A 114 -16.31 -6.44 5.85
CA ILE A 114 -16.35 -5.58 4.66
C ILE A 114 -17.52 -5.98 3.75
N ARG A 115 -17.72 -7.25 3.48
CA ARG A 115 -18.84 -7.72 2.65
C ARG A 115 -20.21 -7.38 3.25
N ALA A 116 -20.34 -7.39 4.59
CA ALA A 116 -21.59 -7.02 5.26
C ALA A 116 -21.94 -5.53 5.07
N HIS A 117 -20.92 -4.64 5.02
CA HIS A 117 -21.12 -3.18 4.87
C HIS A 117 -21.03 -2.72 3.40
N GLN A 118 -20.22 -3.38 2.59
CA GLN A 118 -19.91 -3.02 1.20
C GLN A 118 -20.08 -4.26 0.29
N PRO A 119 -21.31 -4.77 0.09
CA PRO A 119 -21.55 -6.05 -0.58
C PRO A 119 -21.15 -6.05 -2.07
N HIS A 120 -21.05 -4.87 -2.68
CA HIS A 120 -20.73 -4.72 -4.11
C HIS A 120 -19.27 -4.29 -4.36
N ALA A 121 -18.52 -3.93 -3.32
CA ALA A 121 -17.14 -3.51 -3.47
C ALA A 121 -16.24 -4.68 -3.89
N ALA A 122 -15.34 -4.44 -4.83
CA ALA A 122 -14.25 -5.36 -5.13
C ALA A 122 -13.23 -5.32 -3.98
N LEU A 123 -12.85 -6.50 -3.49
CA LEU A 123 -11.87 -6.61 -2.40
C LEU A 123 -10.48 -6.86 -2.99
N TRP A 124 -9.47 -6.18 -2.45
CA TRP A 124 -8.09 -6.30 -2.88
C TRP A 124 -7.14 -6.38 -1.69
N ILE A 125 -6.10 -7.18 -1.82
CA ILE A 125 -4.98 -7.21 -0.88
C ILE A 125 -3.85 -6.36 -1.46
N MET A 126 -3.26 -5.46 -0.67
CA MET A 126 -2.03 -4.77 -1.07
C MET A 126 -0.82 -5.54 -0.55
N GLU A 127 0.12 -5.84 -1.41
CA GLU A 127 1.43 -6.40 -1.05
C GLU A 127 2.36 -5.28 -0.57
N PRO A 128 2.79 -5.27 0.71
CA PRO A 128 3.75 -4.30 1.18
C PRO A 128 5.17 -4.63 0.68
N TRP A 129 6.03 -3.60 0.62
CA TRP A 129 7.42 -3.76 0.18
C TRP A 129 8.37 -4.11 1.33
N ALA A 130 9.51 -4.72 0.97
CA ALA A 130 10.60 -4.95 1.90
C ALA A 130 11.35 -3.66 2.26
N TYR A 131 11.92 -3.63 3.46
CA TYR A 131 12.77 -2.53 3.93
C TYR A 131 14.01 -2.35 3.06
N GLU A 132 14.71 -1.24 3.24
CA GLU A 132 15.98 -1.00 2.56
C GLU A 132 17.10 -1.80 3.22
N VAL A 133 18.16 -2.08 2.48
CA VAL A 133 19.23 -3.01 2.89
C VAL A 133 20.00 -2.57 4.14
N ASP A 134 20.06 -1.26 4.38
CA ASP A 134 20.77 -0.65 5.52
C ASP A 134 19.84 -0.26 6.67
N PHE A 135 18.56 -0.64 6.61
CA PHE A 135 17.61 -0.30 7.65
C PHE A 135 17.86 -1.09 8.94
N ALA A 136 18.24 -0.39 10.01
CA ALA A 136 18.49 -0.99 11.32
C ALA A 136 17.25 -0.92 12.20
N HIS A 137 16.47 -2.00 12.25
CA HIS A 137 15.27 -2.09 13.08
C HIS A 137 14.96 -3.54 13.47
N ARG A 138 14.49 -3.74 14.70
CA ARG A 138 14.14 -5.08 15.23
C ARG A 138 13.16 -5.87 14.35
N ASP A 139 12.26 -5.19 13.65
CA ASP A 139 11.31 -5.84 12.75
C ASP A 139 11.99 -6.42 11.51
N PHE A 140 13.16 -5.89 11.15
CA PHE A 140 13.98 -6.42 10.06
C PHE A 140 14.81 -7.63 10.50
N GLU A 141 15.17 -7.70 11.79
CA GLU A 141 15.88 -8.85 12.36
C GLU A 141 15.10 -10.17 12.19
N ARG A 142 13.75 -10.10 12.17
CA ARG A 142 12.89 -11.25 11.88
C ARG A 142 13.20 -11.88 10.51
N TYR A 143 13.59 -11.07 9.56
CA TYR A 143 13.98 -11.48 8.20
C TYR A 143 15.50 -11.65 8.06
N GLY A 144 16.24 -11.71 9.18
CA GLY A 144 17.69 -11.81 9.21
C GLY A 144 18.42 -10.57 8.69
N ASN A 145 17.79 -9.39 8.72
CA ASN A 145 18.27 -8.15 8.11
C ASN A 145 18.60 -8.31 6.61
N ASP A 146 17.83 -9.16 5.93
CA ASP A 146 18.01 -9.49 4.51
C ASP A 146 16.77 -9.02 3.72
N GLN A 147 16.99 -8.02 2.84
CA GLN A 147 15.92 -7.42 2.02
C GLN A 147 15.30 -8.43 1.06
N GLU A 148 16.10 -9.27 0.42
CA GLU A 148 15.60 -10.25 -0.55
C GLU A 148 14.79 -11.35 0.15
N ARG A 149 15.26 -11.77 1.32
CA ARG A 149 14.52 -12.71 2.15
C ARG A 149 13.19 -12.10 2.60
N MET A 150 13.21 -10.86 3.09
CA MET A 150 11.99 -10.16 3.51
C MET A 150 11.00 -10.03 2.35
N TYR A 151 11.46 -9.60 1.17
CA TYR A 151 10.62 -9.52 -0.02
C TYR A 151 10.03 -10.88 -0.39
N ARG A 152 10.85 -11.92 -0.47
CA ARG A 152 10.41 -13.26 -0.85
C ARG A 152 9.35 -13.80 0.12
N GLU A 153 9.57 -13.71 1.42
CA GLU A 153 8.63 -14.19 2.43
C GLU A 153 7.29 -13.40 2.37
N ILE A 154 7.34 -12.08 2.23
CA ILE A 154 6.14 -11.23 2.08
C ILE A 154 5.37 -11.59 0.81
N SER A 155 6.05 -11.62 -0.33
CA SER A 155 5.43 -11.88 -1.63
C SER A 155 4.80 -13.28 -1.69
N GLU A 156 5.47 -14.29 -1.15
CA GLU A 156 4.94 -15.65 -1.08
C GLU A 156 3.67 -15.73 -0.22
N VAL A 157 3.67 -15.12 0.97
CA VAL A 157 2.49 -15.12 1.84
C VAL A 157 1.36 -14.34 1.21
N CYS A 158 1.60 -13.13 0.69
CA CYS A 158 0.57 -12.34 0.02
C CYS A 158 -0.08 -13.11 -1.15
N ARG A 159 0.73 -13.80 -1.97
CA ARG A 159 0.23 -14.61 -3.09
C ARG A 159 -0.61 -15.79 -2.60
N ARG A 160 -0.16 -16.51 -1.56
CA ARG A 160 -0.96 -17.59 -0.96
C ARG A 160 -2.28 -17.09 -0.39
N MET A 161 -2.29 -15.95 0.32
CA MET A 161 -3.52 -15.34 0.82
C MET A 161 -4.46 -14.95 -0.32
N SER A 162 -3.95 -14.26 -1.34
CA SER A 162 -4.68 -13.89 -2.54
C SER A 162 -5.36 -15.10 -3.20
N GLN A 163 -4.62 -16.16 -3.41
CA GLN A 163 -5.13 -17.40 -4.02
C GLN A 163 -6.16 -18.10 -3.13
N ARG A 164 -5.86 -18.30 -1.84
CA ARG A 164 -6.74 -18.97 -0.88
C ARG A 164 -8.07 -18.26 -0.69
N LEU A 165 -8.02 -16.93 -0.65
CA LEU A 165 -9.20 -16.09 -0.43
C LEU A 165 -9.93 -15.71 -1.72
N ASN A 166 -9.33 -16.03 -2.87
CA ASN A 166 -9.79 -15.60 -4.20
C ASN A 166 -9.97 -14.08 -4.29
N ILE A 167 -8.97 -13.33 -3.85
CA ILE A 167 -8.94 -11.86 -3.83
C ILE A 167 -7.69 -11.40 -4.58
N PRO A 168 -7.82 -10.49 -5.57
CA PRO A 168 -6.69 -10.01 -6.33
C PRO A 168 -5.68 -9.22 -5.47
N LEU A 169 -4.44 -9.16 -5.95
CA LEU A 169 -3.31 -8.55 -5.28
C LEU A 169 -2.87 -7.27 -6.01
N ILE A 170 -2.62 -6.20 -5.25
CA ILE A 170 -1.92 -5.01 -5.73
C ILE A 170 -0.43 -5.23 -5.44
N PRO A 171 0.41 -5.49 -6.45
CA PRO A 171 1.77 -6.01 -6.26
C PRO A 171 2.80 -4.90 -6.03
N VAL A 172 2.59 -4.05 -5.01
CA VAL A 172 3.50 -2.91 -4.74
C VAL A 172 4.89 -3.40 -4.34
N GLY A 173 4.97 -4.38 -3.44
CA GLY A 173 6.25 -4.94 -2.98
C GLY A 173 7.05 -5.54 -4.14
N THR A 174 6.39 -6.32 -4.99
CA THR A 174 6.99 -6.88 -6.22
C THR A 174 7.46 -5.77 -7.17
N THR A 175 6.67 -4.70 -7.34
CA THR A 175 7.05 -3.56 -8.19
C THR A 175 8.30 -2.87 -7.66
N ILE A 176 8.33 -2.52 -6.38
CA ILE A 176 9.47 -1.86 -5.73
C ILE A 176 10.73 -2.74 -5.84
N GLN A 177 10.60 -4.04 -5.57
CA GLN A 177 11.75 -4.95 -5.65
C GLN A 177 12.30 -5.08 -7.07
N ARG A 178 11.43 -5.22 -8.07
CA ARG A 178 11.87 -5.28 -9.48
C ARG A 178 12.57 -4.00 -9.92
N ILE A 179 12.08 -2.82 -9.52
CA ILE A 179 12.77 -1.56 -9.83
C ILE A 179 14.17 -1.55 -9.23
N ARG A 180 14.33 -1.95 -7.95
CA ARG A 180 15.64 -2.05 -7.29
C ARG A 180 16.62 -2.98 -8.01
N GLU A 181 16.11 -4.05 -8.63
CA GLU A 181 16.91 -5.10 -9.27
C GLU A 181 17.22 -4.83 -10.75
N THR A 182 16.35 -4.07 -11.44
CA THR A 182 16.44 -3.96 -12.90
C THR A 182 16.66 -2.56 -13.43
N VAL A 183 16.50 -1.53 -12.58
CA VAL A 183 16.72 -0.13 -12.96
C VAL A 183 17.96 0.39 -12.23
N LEU A 184 19.05 0.58 -13.00
CA LEU A 184 20.38 0.91 -12.48
C LEU A 184 20.36 2.16 -11.56
N GLU A 185 19.56 3.14 -11.90
CA GLU A 185 19.44 4.39 -11.13
C GLU A 185 18.86 4.18 -9.74
N PHE A 186 18.17 3.05 -9.50
CA PHE A 186 17.57 2.67 -8.23
C PHE A 186 18.20 1.43 -7.58
N ASP A 187 19.31 0.96 -8.11
CA ASP A 187 20.13 -0.07 -7.46
C ASP A 187 20.91 0.54 -6.29
N TYR A 188 20.20 0.74 -5.16
CA TYR A 188 20.74 1.39 -3.96
C TYR A 188 21.96 0.66 -3.39
N ARG A 189 22.04 -0.67 -3.50
CA ARG A 189 23.18 -1.47 -3.04
C ARG A 189 24.48 -1.08 -3.76
N ASN A 190 24.37 -0.67 -5.00
CA ASN A 190 25.51 -0.28 -5.86
C ASN A 190 25.62 1.23 -6.09
N GLY A 191 25.00 2.04 -5.20
CA GLY A 191 25.13 3.49 -5.21
C GLY A 191 24.06 4.25 -5.98
N GLY A 192 22.99 3.56 -6.42
CA GLY A 192 21.79 4.20 -6.96
C GLY A 192 20.94 4.89 -5.90
N LEU A 193 19.83 5.49 -6.32
CA LEU A 193 18.90 6.17 -5.44
C LEU A 193 18.07 5.15 -4.63
N SER A 194 17.88 5.42 -3.33
CA SER A 194 16.94 4.63 -2.55
C SER A 194 15.49 4.99 -2.90
N LEU A 195 14.65 3.98 -3.06
CA LEU A 195 13.20 4.16 -3.14
C LEU A 195 12.56 4.40 -1.77
N CYS A 196 13.34 4.38 -0.68
CA CYS A 196 12.90 4.67 0.67
C CYS A 196 13.59 5.94 1.22
N ARG A 197 12.84 6.75 2.01
CA ARG A 197 13.38 7.97 2.65
C ARG A 197 14.01 7.75 4.02
N ASP A 198 13.65 6.64 4.68
CA ASP A 198 14.06 6.32 6.05
C ASP A 198 14.26 4.80 6.25
N GLY A 199 14.62 4.10 5.18
CA GLY A 199 14.82 2.66 5.16
C GLY A 199 13.54 1.82 5.06
N ARG A 200 12.35 2.36 5.35
CA ARG A 200 11.07 1.62 5.24
C ARG A 200 9.96 2.36 4.52
N HIS A 201 9.80 3.66 4.72
CA HIS A 201 8.79 4.45 4.03
C HIS A 201 9.32 4.89 2.67
N LEU A 202 8.49 4.86 1.65
CA LEU A 202 8.88 5.24 0.29
C LEU A 202 9.35 6.69 0.20
N SER A 203 10.34 6.95 -0.65
CA SER A 203 10.76 8.30 -1.01
C SER A 203 9.55 9.10 -1.51
N LYS A 204 9.54 10.41 -1.24
CA LYS A 204 8.37 11.26 -1.53
C LYS A 204 8.10 11.40 -3.03
N ASP A 205 9.10 11.12 -3.82
CA ASP A 205 9.14 11.18 -5.28
C ASP A 205 8.95 9.78 -5.89
N TYR A 206 10.02 9.19 -6.41
CA TYR A 206 10.00 7.99 -7.22
C TYR A 206 9.46 6.74 -6.51
N GLY A 207 9.72 6.59 -5.22
CA GLY A 207 9.17 5.46 -4.46
C GLY A 207 7.65 5.51 -4.37
N ARG A 208 7.08 6.67 -4.01
CA ARG A 208 5.63 6.87 -3.96
C ARG A 208 5.00 6.83 -5.36
N LEU A 209 5.69 7.34 -6.38
CA LEU A 209 5.23 7.25 -7.76
C LEU A 209 5.13 5.79 -8.21
N ALA A 210 6.15 4.98 -7.94
CA ALA A 210 6.15 3.55 -8.28
C ALA A 210 4.98 2.80 -7.61
N ALA A 211 4.74 3.06 -6.33
CA ALA A 211 3.61 2.46 -5.61
C ALA A 211 2.26 2.91 -6.19
N ALA A 212 2.08 4.21 -6.44
CA ALA A 212 0.86 4.74 -7.05
C ALA A 212 0.62 4.15 -8.45
N ALA A 213 1.67 4.00 -9.25
CA ALA A 213 1.61 3.40 -10.58
C ALA A 213 1.19 1.91 -10.51
N ALA A 214 1.73 1.15 -9.55
CA ALA A 214 1.33 -0.24 -9.30
C ALA A 214 -0.15 -0.35 -8.92
N TRP A 215 -0.65 0.55 -8.07
CA TRP A 215 -2.07 0.61 -7.72
C TRP A 215 -2.94 0.93 -8.93
N PHE A 216 -2.59 1.96 -9.68
CA PHE A 216 -3.34 2.34 -10.89
C PHE A 216 -3.44 1.17 -11.87
N ARG A 217 -2.31 0.56 -12.19
CA ARG A 217 -2.23 -0.59 -13.10
C ARG A 217 -3.10 -1.75 -12.62
N ALA A 218 -3.00 -2.12 -11.35
CA ALA A 218 -3.77 -3.21 -10.76
C ALA A 218 -5.28 -2.93 -10.78
N LEU A 219 -5.71 -1.74 -10.36
CA LEU A 219 -7.13 -1.42 -10.22
C LEU A 219 -7.83 -1.13 -11.55
N THR A 220 -7.11 -0.65 -12.57
CA THR A 220 -7.70 -0.25 -13.85
C THR A 220 -7.43 -1.23 -14.99
N GLY A 221 -6.38 -2.04 -14.87
CA GLY A 221 -5.87 -2.88 -15.96
C GLY A 221 -5.20 -2.09 -17.09
N GLN A 222 -5.07 -0.75 -16.95
CA GLN A 222 -4.49 0.12 -17.99
C GLN A 222 -3.00 0.32 -17.74
N ASP A 223 -2.23 0.44 -18.82
CA ASP A 223 -0.84 0.87 -18.73
C ASP A 223 -0.78 2.32 -18.25
N VAL A 224 0.18 2.60 -17.34
CA VAL A 224 0.46 3.96 -16.89
C VAL A 224 1.24 4.69 -17.97
N ARG A 225 0.76 5.87 -18.36
CA ARG A 225 1.39 6.72 -19.38
C ARG A 225 1.54 8.14 -18.84
N LEU A 226 2.77 8.62 -18.80
CA LEU A 226 3.09 9.98 -18.39
C LEU A 226 4.09 10.56 -19.38
N SER A 227 3.77 11.69 -19.99
CA SER A 227 4.71 12.48 -20.80
C SER A 227 5.44 13.53 -19.95
N GLN A 228 4.79 13.96 -18.87
CA GLN A 228 5.30 14.84 -17.82
C GLN A 228 4.48 14.56 -16.56
N PHE A 229 5.09 14.64 -15.40
CA PHE A 229 4.38 14.48 -14.13
C PHE A 229 5.09 15.29 -13.05
N GLU A 230 4.39 16.30 -12.50
CA GLU A 230 4.95 17.22 -11.51
C GLU A 230 6.34 17.74 -11.93
N ALA A 231 7.26 17.85 -11.00
CA ALA A 231 8.66 18.25 -11.24
C ALA A 231 9.62 17.03 -11.35
N PHE A 232 9.10 15.87 -11.73
CA PHE A 232 9.92 14.66 -11.84
C PHE A 232 10.82 14.66 -13.07
N ASP A 233 12.03 14.13 -12.94
CA ASP A 233 12.88 13.81 -14.08
C ASP A 233 12.32 12.57 -14.82
N MET A 234 11.78 12.79 -16.00
CA MET A 234 11.17 11.72 -16.79
C MET A 234 12.14 10.60 -17.16
N ARG A 235 13.46 10.88 -17.22
CA ARG A 235 14.49 9.84 -17.45
C ARG A 235 14.53 8.80 -16.32
N LEU A 236 14.09 9.16 -15.12
CA LEU A 236 13.95 8.26 -13.97
C LEU A 236 12.53 7.66 -13.88
N VAL A 237 11.53 8.39 -14.38
CA VAL A 237 10.14 7.92 -14.40
C VAL A 237 9.90 6.82 -15.43
N GLU A 238 10.42 6.99 -16.65
CA GLU A 238 10.20 6.04 -17.75
C GLU A 238 10.62 4.60 -17.42
N PRO A 239 11.79 4.33 -16.83
CA PRO A 239 12.18 2.98 -16.41
C PRO A 239 11.25 2.41 -15.33
N ILE A 240 10.79 3.23 -14.38
CA ILE A 240 9.80 2.81 -13.37
C ILE A 240 8.52 2.36 -14.06
N LEU A 241 7.99 3.16 -14.99
CA LEU A 241 6.75 2.82 -15.69
C LEU A 241 6.90 1.58 -16.58
N ALA A 242 8.07 1.38 -17.19
CA ALA A 242 8.36 0.16 -17.94
C ALA A 242 8.26 -1.09 -17.06
N VAL A 243 8.80 -1.04 -15.84
CA VAL A 243 8.67 -2.14 -14.86
C VAL A 243 7.21 -2.34 -14.46
N VAL A 244 6.50 -1.26 -14.07
CA VAL A 244 5.09 -1.33 -13.65
C VAL A 244 4.21 -1.95 -14.74
N ASN A 245 4.37 -1.52 -15.98
CA ASN A 245 3.55 -1.98 -17.11
C ASN A 245 3.89 -3.41 -17.55
N SER A 246 5.00 -3.97 -17.05
CA SER A 246 5.39 -5.36 -17.32
C SER A 246 4.83 -6.39 -16.31
N ILE A 247 4.28 -5.91 -15.20
CA ILE A 247 3.66 -6.71 -14.13
C ILE A 247 2.15 -6.79 -14.37
#